data_d8471374880f5ba18cdad1e7ca89ecf4
#
_entry.id   d8471374880f5ba18cdad1e7ca89ecf4
#
_cell.length_a   1.000
_cell.length_b   1.000
_cell.length_c   1.000
_cell.angle_alpha   90.00
_cell.angle_beta   90.00
_cell.angle_gamma   90.00
#
_symmetry.space_group_name_H-M   'P 1'
#
loop_
_entity.id
_entity.type
_entity.pdbx_description
1 polymer ?
#
loop_
_entity_poly.entity_id
_entity_poly.type
_entity_poly.pdbx_seq_one_letter_code
_entity_poly.pdbx_strand_id
1 'polypeptide(L)'
;SAIQQHLVEMETILDNVRTRLYKVTTMLDQGKSTRLESALLKAYACKNLTKVAEHALSIYAGIGYTKEMSAGRIWNDLKGYEFAGGTNEIMDYIAGRQLVKKYKNK
;
A
#
# COMPACT_ATOMS: atom_id res chain seq x y z
N SER A 1 -2.50 -1.19 24.49
CA SER A 1 -1.23 -1.91 24.50
C SER A 1 -0.49 -1.71 23.19
N ALA A 2 0.78 -2.03 23.16
CA ALA A 2 1.59 -1.94 21.95
C ALA A 2 1.05 -2.86 20.84
N ILE A 3 0.59 -4.05 21.19
CA ILE A 3 -0.02 -4.99 20.23
C ILE A 3 -1.28 -4.39 19.64
N GLN A 4 -2.12 -3.78 20.44
CA GLN A 4 -3.34 -3.13 19.96
C GLN A 4 -3.02 -1.99 19.00
N GLN A 5 -2.01 -1.19 19.27
CA GLN A 5 -1.58 -0.12 18.38
C GLN A 5 -1.11 -0.66 17.03
N HIS A 6 -0.32 -1.73 17.04
CA HIS A 6 0.10 -2.38 15.79
C HIS A 6 -1.10 -2.88 14.99
N LEU A 7 -2.06 -3.53 15.65
CA LEU A 7 -3.26 -4.05 14.99
C LEU A 7 -4.11 -2.92 14.38
N VAL A 8 -4.27 -1.81 15.10
CA VAL A 8 -5.02 -0.66 14.58
C VAL A 8 -4.35 -0.09 13.34
N GLU A 9 -3.05 0.08 13.34
CA GLU A 9 -2.34 0.60 12.18
C GLU A 9 -2.37 -0.35 11.00
N MET A 10 -2.20 -1.65 11.25
CA MET A 10 -2.32 -2.66 10.19
C MET A 10 -3.70 -2.62 9.53
N GLU A 11 -4.76 -2.62 10.33
CA GLU A 11 -6.13 -2.62 9.79
C GLU A 11 -6.44 -1.31 9.06
N THR A 12 -5.97 -0.18 9.56
CA THR A 12 -6.14 1.12 8.89
C THR A 12 -5.52 1.11 7.50
N ILE A 13 -4.30 0.60 7.38
CA ILE A 13 -3.63 0.49 6.08
C ILE A 13 -4.38 -0.44 5.14
N LEU A 14 -4.75 -1.63 5.63
CA LEU A 14 -5.47 -2.61 4.83
C LEU A 14 -6.83 -2.07 4.36
N ASP A 15 -7.53 -1.40 5.24
CA ASP A 15 -8.83 -0.79 4.91
C ASP A 15 -8.68 0.29 3.84
N ASN A 16 -7.65 1.12 3.94
CA ASN A 16 -7.37 2.14 2.94
C ASN A 16 -7.04 1.53 1.58
N VAL A 17 -6.26 0.45 1.55
CA VAL A 17 -5.94 -0.26 0.30
C VAL A 17 -7.19 -0.87 -0.32
N ARG A 18 -8.02 -1.55 0.47
CA ARG A 18 -9.27 -2.15 0.00
C ARG A 18 -10.22 -1.11 -0.57
N THR A 19 -10.39 -0.01 0.13
CA THR A 19 -11.29 1.08 -0.28
C THR A 19 -10.83 1.70 -1.59
N ARG A 20 -9.54 1.96 -1.73
CA ARG A 20 -8.98 2.50 -2.98
C ARG A 20 -9.07 1.51 -4.13
N LEU A 21 -8.83 0.23 -3.85
CA LEU A 21 -8.96 -0.83 -4.85
C LEU A 21 -10.39 -0.94 -5.34
N TYR A 22 -11.36 -0.90 -4.43
CA TYR A 22 -12.78 -0.92 -4.78
C TYR A 22 -13.15 0.27 -5.66
N LYS A 23 -12.67 1.46 -5.33
CA LYS A 23 -12.90 2.65 -6.14
C LYS A 23 -12.36 2.48 -7.57
N VAL A 24 -11.13 1.99 -7.71
CA VAL A 24 -10.51 1.78 -9.02
C VAL A 24 -11.29 0.75 -9.84
N THR A 25 -11.63 -0.38 -9.24
CA THR A 25 -12.38 -1.43 -9.94
C THR A 25 -13.77 -0.96 -10.35
N THR A 26 -14.44 -0.19 -9.49
CA THR A 26 -15.74 0.39 -9.82
C THR A 26 -15.64 1.36 -10.99
N MET A 27 -14.63 2.20 -11.01
CA MET A 27 -14.40 3.12 -12.12
C MET A 27 -14.12 2.38 -13.44
N LEU A 28 -13.32 1.30 -13.39
CA LEU A 28 -13.06 0.46 -14.55
C LEU A 28 -14.34 -0.17 -15.09
N ASP A 29 -15.21 -0.66 -14.22
CA ASP A 29 -16.50 -1.23 -14.61
C ASP A 29 -17.41 -0.19 -15.26
N GLN A 30 -17.25 1.07 -14.91
CA GLN A 30 -17.97 2.19 -15.49
C GLN A 30 -17.33 2.74 -16.78
N GLY A 31 -16.24 2.13 -17.24
CA GLY A 31 -15.53 2.56 -18.44
C GLY A 31 -14.74 3.85 -18.26
N LYS A 32 -14.48 4.26 -17.01
CA LYS A 32 -13.73 5.49 -16.71
C LYS A 32 -12.22 5.25 -16.73
N SER A 33 -11.46 6.29 -17.08
CA SER A 33 -10.01 6.26 -16.93
C SER A 33 -9.63 6.22 -15.45
N THR A 34 -8.73 5.31 -15.08
CA THR A 34 -8.24 5.15 -13.71
C THR A 34 -6.76 5.49 -13.58
N ARG A 35 -6.19 6.21 -14.55
CA ARG A 35 -4.74 6.45 -14.57
C ARG A 35 -4.25 7.11 -13.29
N LEU A 36 -4.95 8.15 -12.82
CA LEU A 36 -4.61 8.81 -11.55
C LEU A 36 -4.84 7.88 -10.35
N GLU A 37 -6.05 7.31 -10.25
CA GLU A 37 -6.45 6.50 -9.11
C GLU A 37 -5.60 5.24 -8.98
N SER A 38 -5.25 4.60 -10.09
CA SER A 38 -4.37 3.43 -10.09
C SER A 38 -2.95 3.79 -9.65
N ALA A 39 -2.42 4.92 -10.09
CA ALA A 39 -1.09 5.38 -9.68
C ALA A 39 -1.06 5.71 -8.17
N LEU A 40 -2.09 6.38 -7.67
CA LEU A 40 -2.21 6.68 -6.23
C LEU A 40 -2.33 5.39 -5.41
N LEU A 41 -3.14 4.44 -5.86
CA LEU A 41 -3.29 3.16 -5.19
C LEU A 41 -1.96 2.41 -5.13
N LYS A 42 -1.26 2.32 -6.25
CA LYS A 42 0.01 1.60 -6.30
C LYS A 42 1.06 2.26 -5.41
N ALA A 43 1.19 3.58 -5.47
CA ALA A 43 2.13 4.31 -4.63
C ALA A 43 1.83 4.09 -3.13
N TYR A 44 0.58 4.21 -2.75
CA TYR A 44 0.16 3.99 -1.36
C TYR A 44 0.38 2.55 -0.92
N ALA A 45 -0.05 1.57 -1.73
CA ALA A 45 0.05 0.15 -1.39
C ALA A 45 1.50 -0.29 -1.26
N CYS A 46 2.37 0.09 -2.19
CA CYS A 46 3.78 -0.29 -2.13
C CYS A 46 4.48 0.22 -0.87
N LYS A 47 4.19 1.46 -0.46
CA LYS A 47 4.77 2.03 0.76
C LYS A 47 4.21 1.40 2.02
N ASN A 48 2.91 1.19 2.07
CA ASN A 48 2.21 0.95 3.33
C ASN A 48 1.98 -0.53 3.62
N LEU A 49 1.87 -1.39 2.61
CA LEU A 49 1.77 -2.83 2.84
C LEU A 49 3.05 -3.39 3.46
N THR A 50 4.21 -2.83 3.13
CA THR A 50 5.45 -3.16 3.82
C THR A 50 5.39 -2.84 5.31
N LYS A 51 4.75 -1.72 5.67
CA LYS A 51 4.54 -1.34 7.09
C LYS A 51 3.64 -2.34 7.81
N VAL A 52 2.64 -2.89 7.12
CA VAL A 52 1.80 -3.96 7.70
C VAL A 52 2.66 -5.15 8.09
N ALA A 53 3.56 -5.58 7.21
CA ALA A 53 4.47 -6.68 7.51
C ALA A 53 5.43 -6.33 8.65
N GLU A 54 5.91 -5.10 8.73
CA GLU A 54 6.75 -4.64 9.83
C GLU A 54 6.01 -4.68 11.17
N HIS A 55 4.75 -4.23 11.20
CA HIS A 55 3.91 -4.33 12.40
C HIS A 55 3.69 -5.79 12.82
N ALA A 56 3.45 -6.67 11.86
CA ALA A 56 3.30 -8.10 12.13
C ALA A 56 4.58 -8.69 12.73
N LEU A 57 5.75 -8.34 12.18
CA LEU A 57 7.03 -8.76 12.75
C LEU A 57 7.21 -8.28 14.18
N SER A 58 6.82 -7.05 14.47
CA SER A 58 6.90 -6.49 15.83
C SER A 58 6.02 -7.24 16.80
N ILE A 59 4.80 -7.65 16.38
CA ILE A 59 3.89 -8.45 17.19
C ILE A 59 4.50 -9.83 17.48
N TYR A 60 5.02 -10.50 16.44
CA TYR A 60 5.65 -11.82 16.62
C TYR A 60 6.86 -11.76 17.54
N ALA A 61 7.70 -10.76 17.39
CA ALA A 61 8.84 -10.56 18.27
C ALA A 61 8.41 -10.32 19.72
N GLY A 62 7.36 -9.52 19.91
CA GLY A 62 6.83 -9.20 21.24
C GLY A 62 6.25 -10.40 21.99
N ILE A 63 5.74 -11.41 21.27
CA ILE A 63 5.19 -12.62 21.87
C ILE A 63 6.17 -13.81 21.84
N GLY A 64 7.43 -13.58 21.42
CA GLY A 64 8.47 -14.60 21.42
C GLY A 64 8.46 -15.54 20.22
N TYR A 65 7.63 -15.32 19.23
CA TYR A 65 7.58 -16.12 18.00
C TYR A 65 8.53 -15.55 16.96
N THR A 66 9.80 -15.93 17.02
CA THR A 66 10.82 -15.40 16.12
C THR A 66 11.19 -16.34 14.97
N LYS A 67 10.81 -17.60 15.04
CA LYS A 67 11.30 -18.62 14.08
C LYS A 67 10.39 -18.94 12.92
N GLU A 68 9.10 -18.66 13.01
CA GLU A 68 8.14 -19.04 11.98
C GLU A 68 7.66 -17.83 11.21
N MET A 69 8.60 -17.21 10.51
CA MET A 69 8.41 -15.86 10.02
C MET A 69 7.95 -15.82 8.58
N SER A 70 6.72 -16.25 8.33
CA SER A 70 6.06 -15.87 7.09
C SER A 70 5.97 -14.35 6.95
N ALA A 71 5.84 -13.62 8.06
CA ALA A 71 5.86 -12.16 8.05
C ALA A 71 7.18 -11.59 7.52
N GLY A 72 8.33 -12.19 7.88
CA GLY A 72 9.62 -11.77 7.36
C GLY A 72 9.76 -12.03 5.86
N ARG A 73 9.27 -13.15 5.38
CA ARG A 73 9.23 -13.47 3.95
C ARG A 73 8.34 -12.48 3.20
N ILE A 74 7.15 -12.20 3.74
CA ILE A 74 6.22 -11.24 3.15
C ILE A 74 6.85 -9.86 3.08
N TRP A 75 7.56 -9.44 4.14
CA TRP A 75 8.24 -8.16 4.14
C TRP A 75 9.30 -8.07 3.05
N ASN A 76 10.12 -9.11 2.88
CA ASN A 76 11.12 -9.17 1.83
C ASN A 76 10.48 -9.12 0.44
N ASP A 77 9.40 -9.84 0.23
CA ASP A 77 8.68 -9.87 -1.04
C ASP A 77 8.09 -8.49 -1.36
N LEU A 78 7.48 -7.83 -0.38
CA LEU A 78 6.91 -6.48 -0.56
C LEU A 78 7.99 -5.45 -0.88
N LYS A 79 9.14 -5.53 -0.24
CA LYS A 79 10.29 -4.67 -0.58
C LYS A 79 10.75 -4.91 -2.02
N GLY A 80 10.77 -6.16 -2.47
CA GLY A 80 11.06 -6.49 -3.86
C GLY A 80 10.06 -5.86 -4.83
N TYR A 81 8.79 -5.86 -4.50
CA TYR A 81 7.75 -5.23 -5.33
C TYR A 81 7.89 -3.71 -5.41
N GLU A 82 8.36 -3.06 -4.37
CA GLU A 82 8.64 -1.62 -4.43
C GLU A 82 9.64 -1.28 -5.53
N PHE A 83 10.60 -2.16 -5.79
CA PHE A 83 11.61 -1.97 -6.84
C PHE A 83 11.16 -2.53 -8.19
N ALA A 84 10.53 -3.70 -8.21
CA ALA A 84 10.21 -4.42 -9.44
C ALA A 84 9.02 -3.82 -10.21
N GLY A 85 8.05 -3.25 -9.53
CA GLY A 85 6.84 -2.69 -10.15
C GLY A 85 6.95 -1.23 -10.54
N GLY A 86 8.15 -0.67 -10.59
CA GLY A 86 8.41 0.75 -10.68
C GLY A 86 8.65 1.31 -9.28
N THR A 87 9.59 2.20 -9.16
CA THR A 87 9.91 2.80 -7.86
C THR A 87 8.74 3.65 -7.38
N ASN A 88 8.63 3.84 -6.07
CA ASN A 88 7.66 4.76 -5.49
C ASN A 88 7.80 6.17 -6.09
N GLU A 89 9.00 6.57 -6.44
CA GLU A 89 9.29 7.85 -7.08
C GLU A 89 8.65 7.96 -8.46
N ILE A 90 8.69 6.89 -9.26
CA ILE A 90 8.03 6.84 -10.56
C ILE A 90 6.52 6.91 -10.39
N MET A 91 5.97 6.19 -9.42
CA MET A 91 4.53 6.23 -9.14
C MET A 91 4.09 7.61 -8.67
N ASP A 92 4.88 8.27 -7.82
CA ASP A 92 4.62 9.63 -7.37
C ASP A 92 4.70 10.62 -8.56
N TYR A 93 5.63 10.42 -9.47
CA TYR A 93 5.77 11.25 -10.68
C TYR A 93 4.54 11.11 -11.59
N ILE A 94 4.09 9.89 -11.84
CA ILE A 94 2.89 9.63 -12.64
C ILE A 94 1.66 10.25 -12.00
N ALA A 95 1.46 10.01 -10.70
CA ALA A 95 0.35 10.57 -9.96
C ALA A 95 0.41 12.10 -9.93
N GLY A 96 1.60 12.67 -9.72
CA GLY A 96 1.81 14.11 -9.71
C GLY A 96 1.44 14.75 -11.03
N ARG A 97 1.83 14.15 -12.15
CA ARG A 97 1.45 14.63 -13.48
C ARG A 97 -0.06 14.61 -13.68
N GLN A 98 -0.72 13.55 -13.26
CA GLN A 98 -2.17 13.44 -13.39
C GLN A 98 -2.89 14.44 -12.50
N LEU A 99 -2.37 14.71 -11.31
CA LEU A 99 -2.93 15.72 -10.40
C LEU A 99 -2.82 17.12 -10.98
N VAL A 100 -1.66 17.47 -11.51
CA VAL A 100 -1.46 18.77 -12.17
C VAL A 100 -2.45 18.93 -13.32
N LYS A 101 -2.59 17.91 -14.15
CA LYS A 101 -3.52 17.91 -15.26
C LYS A 101 -4.97 18.07 -14.79
N LYS A 102 -5.35 17.36 -13.73
CA LYS A 102 -6.70 17.39 -13.16
C LYS A 102 -7.06 18.79 -12.66
N TYR A 103 -6.16 19.43 -11.91
CA TYR A 103 -6.45 20.73 -11.28
C TYR A 103 -6.20 21.91 -12.22
N LYS A 104 -5.35 21.76 -13.21
CA LYS A 104 -5.13 22.78 -14.24
C LYS A 104 -6.38 23.04 -15.08
N ASN A 105 -7.18 22.02 -15.31
CA ASN A 105 -8.38 22.08 -16.13
C ASN A 105 -9.63 22.53 -15.37
N LYS A 106 -9.46 22.94 -14.12
CA LYS A 106 -10.51 23.54 -13.32
C LYS A 106 -10.25 25.05 -13.17
#